data_08c8affb2710b68405642a8ba482bb2e
#
_entry.id   08c8affb2710b68405642a8ba482bb2e
#
_cell.length_a   1.000
_cell.length_b   1.000
_cell.length_c   1.000
_cell.angle_alpha   90.00
_cell.angle_beta   90.00
_cell.angle_gamma   90.00
#
_symmetry.space_group_name_H-M   'P 1'
#
loop_
_entity.id
_entity.type
_entity.pdbx_description
1 polymer ?
#
loop_
_entity_poly.entity_id
_entity_poly.type
_entity_poly.pdbx_seq_one_letter_code
_entity_poly.pdbx_strand_id
1 'polypeptide(L)'
;KGSTSAINIRKFAPEAKILELENYAEAFTALQSGQGDAMTTDSAILLGMAEENPNYQLAGEIFTDEPYGIAINKGQEPFLAAVNEALTTIKENGTYQAIYDKWFPNVNE
;
A
#
# COMPACT_ATOMS: atom_id res chain seq x y z
N LYS A 1 11.24 -7.65 -2.05
CA LYS A 1 12.57 -7.81 -1.44
C LYS A 1 13.06 -6.47 -0.89
N GLY A 2 13.55 -6.49 0.37
CA GLY A 2 14.06 -5.28 1.03
C GLY A 2 12.99 -4.23 1.39
N SER A 3 11.71 -4.54 1.33
CA SER A 3 10.62 -3.64 1.70
C SER A 3 10.18 -3.80 3.15
N THR A 4 9.44 -2.82 3.66
CA THR A 4 8.79 -2.92 4.98
C THR A 4 7.81 -4.09 5.03
N SER A 5 7.15 -4.44 3.92
CA SER A 5 6.27 -5.60 3.81
C SER A 5 7.00 -6.90 4.16
N ALA A 6 8.21 -7.11 3.62
CA ALA A 6 9.02 -8.30 3.91
C ALA A 6 9.49 -8.35 5.37
N ILE A 7 9.72 -7.19 5.99
CA ILE A 7 10.09 -7.09 7.41
C ILE A 7 8.88 -7.37 8.31
N ASN A 8 7.74 -6.74 7.99
CA ASN A 8 6.55 -6.80 8.82
C ASN A 8 5.92 -8.19 8.82
N ILE A 9 5.81 -8.83 7.65
CA ILE A 9 5.19 -10.16 7.57
C ILE A 9 5.90 -11.20 8.46
N ARG A 10 7.20 -11.09 8.65
CA ARG A 10 7.95 -11.98 9.55
C ARG A 10 7.56 -11.82 11.02
N LYS A 11 7.05 -10.64 11.41
CA LYS A 11 6.57 -10.38 12.77
C LYS A 11 5.15 -10.89 12.96
N PHE A 12 4.29 -10.72 11.94
CA PHE A 12 2.87 -11.07 12.03
C PHE A 12 2.56 -12.51 11.65
N ALA A 13 3.42 -13.13 10.83
CA ALA A 13 3.31 -14.53 10.44
C ALA A 13 4.68 -15.24 10.56
N PRO A 14 5.23 -15.42 11.77
CA PRO A 14 6.58 -15.94 11.98
C PRO A 14 6.76 -17.37 11.48
N GLU A 15 5.69 -18.16 11.41
CA GLU A 15 5.72 -19.54 10.91
C GLU A 15 5.55 -19.64 9.39
N ALA A 16 5.22 -18.54 8.70
CA ALA A 16 5.02 -18.56 7.26
C ALA A 16 6.35 -18.64 6.51
N LYS A 17 6.37 -19.44 5.44
CA LYS A 17 7.49 -19.47 4.51
C LYS A 17 7.43 -18.25 3.59
N ILE A 18 8.37 -17.34 3.74
CA ILE A 18 8.40 -16.08 2.99
C ILE A 18 9.21 -16.24 1.71
N LEU A 19 8.56 -15.98 0.56
CA LEU A 19 9.18 -15.85 -0.74
C LEU A 19 9.33 -14.38 -1.08
N GLU A 20 10.57 -13.87 -1.12
CA GLU A 20 10.87 -12.48 -1.49
C GLU A 20 11.21 -12.38 -2.97
N LEU A 21 10.49 -11.53 -3.70
CA LEU A 21 10.65 -11.30 -5.13
C LEU A 21 11.12 -9.86 -5.39
N GLU A 22 11.59 -9.56 -6.59
CA GLU A 22 12.25 -8.28 -6.88
C GLU A 22 11.24 -7.12 -6.99
N ASN A 23 10.00 -7.42 -7.39
CA ASN A 23 8.95 -6.42 -7.55
C ASN A 23 7.55 -7.01 -7.34
N TYR A 24 6.54 -6.14 -7.28
CA TYR A 24 5.15 -6.53 -7.00
C TYR A 24 4.52 -7.35 -8.13
N ALA A 25 4.88 -7.08 -9.40
CA ALA A 25 4.36 -7.85 -10.53
C ALA A 25 4.85 -9.31 -10.51
N GLU A 26 6.13 -9.52 -10.18
CA GLU A 26 6.67 -10.87 -9.98
C GLU A 26 6.00 -11.57 -8.79
N ALA A 27 5.77 -10.86 -7.68
CA ALA A 27 5.09 -11.41 -6.52
C ALA A 27 3.64 -11.84 -6.85
N PHE A 28 2.91 -11.04 -7.61
CA PHE A 28 1.57 -11.39 -8.05
C PHE A 28 1.58 -12.56 -9.04
N THR A 29 2.53 -12.60 -9.97
CA THR A 29 2.73 -13.75 -10.89
C THR A 29 3.04 -15.04 -10.11
N ALA A 30 3.84 -14.96 -9.06
CA ALA A 30 4.13 -16.12 -8.20
C ALA A 30 2.86 -16.62 -7.48
N LEU A 31 2.02 -15.71 -6.99
CA LEU A 31 0.71 -16.06 -6.43
C LEU A 31 -0.19 -16.73 -7.47
N GLN A 32 -0.31 -16.15 -8.67
CA GLN A 32 -1.13 -16.67 -9.75
C GLN A 32 -0.68 -18.07 -10.22
N SER A 33 0.62 -18.35 -10.17
CA SER A 33 1.21 -19.64 -10.54
C SER A 33 1.24 -20.67 -9.41
N GLY A 34 0.68 -20.34 -8.24
CA GLY A 34 0.62 -21.25 -7.09
C GLY A 34 1.95 -21.44 -6.35
N GLN A 35 2.91 -20.56 -6.53
CA GLN A 35 4.17 -20.59 -5.78
C GLN A 35 4.03 -20.04 -4.36
N GLY A 36 2.92 -19.36 -4.06
CA GLY A 36 2.55 -18.85 -2.74
C GLY A 36 1.03 -18.88 -2.58
N ASP A 37 0.58 -18.96 -1.35
CA ASP A 37 -0.84 -19.01 -0.97
C ASP A 37 -1.44 -17.61 -0.81
N ALA A 38 -0.60 -16.61 -0.50
CA ALA A 38 -0.98 -15.22 -0.31
C ALA A 38 0.17 -14.28 -0.68
N MET A 39 -0.18 -13.03 -1.02
CA MET A 39 0.76 -11.93 -1.24
C MET A 39 0.51 -10.84 -0.20
N THR A 40 1.58 -10.24 0.30
CA THR A 40 1.51 -9.11 1.23
C THR A 40 2.28 -7.92 0.69
N THR A 41 1.65 -6.77 0.71
CA THR A 41 2.23 -5.46 0.44
C THR A 41 1.25 -4.37 0.91
N ASP A 42 1.44 -3.13 0.49
CA ASP A 42 0.55 -2.02 0.83
C ASP A 42 -0.88 -2.26 0.33
N SER A 43 -1.86 -1.93 1.15
CA SER A 43 -3.29 -2.14 0.85
C SER A 43 -3.73 -1.52 -0.48
N ALA A 44 -3.21 -0.33 -0.83
CA ALA A 44 -3.50 0.32 -2.10
C ALA A 44 -3.09 -0.51 -3.32
N ILE A 45 -1.92 -1.16 -3.25
CA ILE A 45 -1.41 -2.02 -4.32
C ILE A 45 -2.25 -3.28 -4.43
N LEU A 46 -2.56 -3.90 -3.28
CA LEU A 46 -3.38 -5.12 -3.25
C LEU A 46 -4.81 -4.87 -3.75
N LEU A 47 -5.43 -3.75 -3.36
CA LEU A 47 -6.75 -3.35 -3.86
C LEU A 47 -6.77 -3.19 -5.38
N GLY A 48 -5.80 -2.47 -5.95
CA GLY A 48 -5.68 -2.32 -7.39
C GLY A 48 -5.51 -3.66 -8.12
N MET A 49 -4.69 -4.56 -7.57
CA MET A 49 -4.52 -5.90 -8.14
C MET A 49 -5.80 -6.73 -8.06
N ALA A 50 -6.54 -6.67 -6.97
CA ALA A 50 -7.79 -7.39 -6.80
C ALA A 50 -8.90 -6.84 -7.71
N GLU A 51 -8.96 -5.52 -7.94
CA GLU A 51 -9.92 -4.90 -8.86
C GLU A 51 -9.73 -5.39 -10.30
N GLU A 52 -8.48 -5.51 -10.74
CA GLU A 52 -8.15 -6.02 -12.07
C GLU A 52 -8.26 -7.55 -12.19
N ASN A 53 -8.29 -8.27 -11.08
CA ASN A 53 -8.26 -9.73 -11.03
C ASN A 53 -9.33 -10.27 -10.06
N PRO A 54 -10.58 -10.41 -10.49
CA PRO A 54 -11.73 -10.72 -9.62
C PRO A 54 -11.69 -12.10 -8.93
N ASN A 55 -10.71 -12.95 -9.26
CA ASN A 55 -10.47 -14.22 -8.57
C ASN A 55 -9.63 -14.05 -7.28
N TYR A 56 -9.18 -12.83 -6.99
CA TYR A 56 -8.38 -12.49 -5.81
C TYR A 56 -9.11 -11.43 -4.99
N GLN A 57 -8.92 -11.49 -3.70
CA GLN A 57 -9.50 -10.54 -2.75
C GLN A 57 -8.51 -10.26 -1.61
N LEU A 58 -8.71 -9.15 -0.91
CA LEU A 58 -8.00 -8.93 0.33
C LEU A 58 -8.51 -9.92 1.39
N ALA A 59 -7.59 -10.44 2.20
CA ALA A 59 -7.88 -11.35 3.29
C ALA A 59 -7.40 -10.75 4.62
N GLY A 60 -8.26 -10.76 5.61
CA GLY A 60 -7.98 -10.22 6.93
C GLY A 60 -8.03 -8.69 6.99
N GLU A 61 -7.65 -8.15 8.14
CA GLU A 61 -7.60 -6.71 8.38
C GLU A 61 -6.22 -6.14 8.10
N ILE A 62 -6.14 -4.81 7.94
CA ILE A 62 -4.86 -4.10 7.86
C ILE A 62 -4.16 -4.23 9.22
N PHE A 63 -2.94 -4.75 9.22
CA PHE A 63 -2.20 -5.09 10.43
C PHE A 63 -0.98 -4.18 10.69
N THR A 64 -0.76 -3.15 9.86
CA THR A 64 0.28 -2.12 10.05
C THR A 64 -0.29 -0.74 9.77
N ASP A 65 0.30 0.28 10.39
CA ASP A 65 0.08 1.69 10.06
C ASP A 65 1.33 2.20 9.33
N GLU A 66 1.21 2.44 8.04
CA GLU A 66 2.33 2.80 7.15
C GLU A 66 2.03 4.16 6.48
N PRO A 67 2.22 5.29 7.18
CA PRO A 67 1.93 6.60 6.63
C PRO A 67 2.87 6.94 5.46
N TYR A 68 2.30 7.44 4.37
CA TYR A 68 3.07 7.88 3.22
C TYR A 68 3.58 9.30 3.39
N GLY A 69 4.77 9.55 2.85
CA GLY A 69 5.37 10.87 2.75
C GLY A 69 5.73 11.20 1.30
N ILE A 70 5.68 12.49 0.98
CA ILE A 70 6.14 13.01 -0.31
C ILE A 70 7.60 13.43 -0.17
N ALA A 71 8.49 12.80 -0.93
CA ALA A 71 9.90 13.16 -0.94
C ALA A 71 10.15 14.36 -1.85
N ILE A 72 10.87 15.36 -1.33
CA ILE A 72 11.24 16.59 -2.02
C ILE A 72 12.75 16.77 -1.90
N ASN A 73 13.40 17.23 -2.96
CA ASN A 73 14.84 17.53 -2.93
C ASN A 73 15.17 18.56 -1.85
N LYS A 74 16.31 18.36 -1.18
CA LYS A 74 16.84 19.33 -0.21
C LYS A 74 17.07 20.69 -0.89
N GLY A 75 16.85 21.77 -0.15
CA GLY A 75 17.00 23.13 -0.64
C GLY A 75 15.81 23.66 -1.45
N GLN A 76 14.69 22.94 -1.44
CA GLN A 76 13.44 23.33 -2.13
C GLN A 76 12.38 23.79 -1.11
N GLU A 77 12.76 24.59 -0.12
CA GLU A 77 11.88 25.02 0.97
C GLU A 77 10.58 25.68 0.48
N PRO A 78 10.56 26.57 -0.54
CA PRO A 78 9.31 27.14 -1.05
C PRO A 78 8.38 26.09 -1.65
N PHE A 79 8.93 25.08 -2.30
CA PHE A 79 8.13 23.97 -2.86
C PHE A 79 7.61 23.06 -1.77
N LEU A 80 8.43 22.74 -0.77
CA LEU A 80 7.99 21.99 0.42
C LEU A 80 6.84 22.69 1.13
N ALA A 81 6.95 24.01 1.34
CA ALA A 81 5.89 24.80 1.96
C ALA A 81 4.59 24.77 1.15
N ALA A 82 4.67 24.92 -0.16
CA ALA A 82 3.51 24.86 -1.05
C ALA A 82 2.82 23.49 -1.03
N VAL A 83 3.58 22.39 -1.03
CA VAL A 83 3.03 21.03 -0.94
C VAL A 83 2.34 20.81 0.41
N ASN A 84 2.95 21.21 1.51
CA ASN A 84 2.36 21.10 2.84
C ASN A 84 1.08 21.93 2.98
N GLU A 85 1.05 23.15 2.45
CA GLU A 85 -0.14 24.01 2.44
C GLU A 85 -1.26 23.38 1.60
N ALA A 86 -0.94 22.86 0.42
CA ALA A 86 -1.90 22.17 -0.42
C ALA A 86 -2.50 20.94 0.28
N LEU A 87 -1.67 20.12 0.94
CA LEU A 87 -2.15 18.97 1.72
C LEU A 87 -3.08 19.39 2.86
N THR A 88 -2.74 20.45 3.58
CA THR A 88 -3.59 21.00 4.64
C THR A 88 -4.93 21.43 4.07
N THR A 89 -4.92 22.21 2.99
CA THR A 89 -6.13 22.72 2.33
C THR A 89 -7.06 21.59 1.89
N ILE A 90 -6.55 20.56 1.20
CA ILE A 90 -7.40 19.46 0.72
C ILE A 90 -7.93 18.58 1.85
N LYS A 91 -7.21 18.49 2.99
CA LYS A 91 -7.73 17.80 4.19
C LYS A 91 -8.85 18.59 4.85
N GLU A 92 -8.69 19.90 4.99
CA GLU A 92 -9.68 20.77 5.63
C GLU A 92 -10.96 20.94 4.81
N ASN A 93 -10.89 20.98 3.47
CA ASN A 93 -12.03 21.17 2.60
C ASN A 93 -12.73 19.86 2.18
N GLY A 94 -12.28 18.70 2.67
CA GLY A 94 -12.87 17.39 2.38
C GLY A 94 -12.43 16.75 1.06
N THR A 95 -11.62 17.42 0.24
CA THR A 95 -11.15 16.88 -1.04
C THR A 95 -10.29 15.62 -0.84
N TYR A 96 -9.43 15.64 0.18
CA TYR A 96 -8.61 14.47 0.54
C TYR A 96 -9.47 13.25 0.84
N GLN A 97 -10.51 13.43 1.66
CA GLN A 97 -11.42 12.33 2.01
C GLN A 97 -12.16 11.80 0.78
N ALA A 98 -12.65 12.68 -0.07
CA ALA A 98 -13.34 12.27 -1.30
C ALA A 98 -12.44 11.46 -2.26
N ILE A 99 -11.15 11.82 -2.35
CA ILE A 99 -10.16 11.05 -3.12
C ILE A 99 -9.90 9.70 -2.45
N TYR A 100 -9.72 9.70 -1.13
CA TYR A 100 -9.47 8.49 -0.36
C TYR A 100 -10.63 7.49 -0.54
N ASP A 101 -11.86 7.90 -0.33
CA ASP A 101 -13.05 7.05 -0.45
C ASP A 101 -13.24 6.50 -1.87
N LYS A 102 -12.82 7.26 -2.87
CA LYS A 102 -12.85 6.80 -4.27
C LYS A 102 -11.90 5.62 -4.53
N TRP A 103 -10.70 5.66 -3.95
CA TRP A 103 -9.66 4.68 -4.23
C TRP A 103 -9.61 3.53 -3.20
N PHE A 104 -10.24 3.72 -2.04
CA PHE A 104 -10.33 2.76 -0.93
C PHE A 104 -11.77 2.54 -0.49
N PRO A 105 -12.66 2.06 -1.38
CA PRO A 105 -14.09 2.00 -1.09
C PRO A 105 -14.49 1.04 0.04
N ASN A 106 -13.62 0.10 0.43
CA ASN A 106 -13.96 -0.98 1.37
C ASN A 106 -12.99 -1.08 2.57
N VAL A 107 -12.27 -0.02 2.92
CA VAL A 107 -11.29 -0.07 4.01
C VAL A 107 -11.91 0.22 5.38
N ASN A 108 -13.18 0.68 5.41
CA ASN A 108 -13.90 1.09 6.63
C ASN A 108 -15.17 0.26 6.91
N GLU A 109 -15.36 -0.90 6.28
CA GLU A 109 -16.45 -1.83 6.59
C GLU A 109 -15.97 -3.08 7.31
#